data_47f73dc8c6573b79ac2308e697e90dac
#
_entry.id   47f73dc8c6573b79ac2308e697e90dac
#
_cell.length_a   1.000
_cell.length_b   1.000
_cell.length_c   1.000
_cell.angle_alpha   90.00
_cell.angle_beta   90.00
_cell.angle_gamma   90.00
#
_symmetry.space_group_name_H-M   'P 1'
#
loop_
_entity.id
_entity.type
_entity.pdbx_description
1 polymer ?
#
loop_
_entity_poly.entity_id
_entity_poly.type
_entity_poly.pdbx_seq_one_letter_code
_entity_poly.pdbx_strand_id
1 'polypeptide(L)'
;MLKEAAQAGYRSIELGPWGYLPTDPASLRAALEQHQLSLVAGTIFDDLVSEAHFPTLVALTHQICRNLSQVAAAEPIPGRPFQPPYLVIIDFGNPERARFAGRGALAPRLDDKDWQRMMEHIIALSTLAWQGVRCAGGYPSARRGSIEFADEIERLANDIPHDVAGLCLDTGHLYYAGMDPLDWLDR
;
A
#
# COMPACT_ATOMS: atom_id res chain seq x y z
N MET A 1 18.22 -7.48 -9.25
CA MET A 1 16.84 -6.96 -9.38
C MET A 1 16.77 -5.64 -10.14
N LEU A 2 17.34 -4.48 -9.70
CA LEU A 2 17.24 -3.20 -10.44
C LEU A 2 17.70 -3.31 -11.89
N LYS A 3 18.87 -3.94 -12.13
CA LYS A 3 19.39 -4.22 -13.46
C LYS A 3 18.44 -5.05 -14.31
N GLU A 4 17.83 -6.07 -13.74
CA GLU A 4 16.89 -6.97 -14.43
C GLU A 4 15.59 -6.24 -14.77
N ALA A 5 15.06 -5.42 -13.84
CA ALA A 5 13.88 -4.58 -14.10
C ALA A 5 14.14 -3.61 -15.26
N ALA A 6 15.27 -2.91 -15.25
CA ALA A 6 15.65 -2.00 -16.33
C ALA A 6 15.84 -2.74 -17.68
N GLN A 7 16.46 -3.91 -17.67
CA GLN A 7 16.64 -4.75 -18.87
C GLN A 7 15.31 -5.29 -19.41
N ALA A 8 14.33 -5.55 -18.54
CA ALA A 8 12.98 -5.95 -18.92
C ALA A 8 12.13 -4.76 -19.46
N GLY A 9 12.67 -3.54 -19.45
CA GLY A 9 12.00 -2.36 -20.01
C GLY A 9 11.18 -1.55 -19.01
N TYR A 10 11.20 -1.89 -17.71
CA TYR A 10 10.55 -1.06 -16.69
C TYR A 10 11.24 0.29 -16.57
N ARG A 11 10.45 1.34 -16.36
CA ARG A 11 10.92 2.72 -16.11
C ARG A 11 10.75 3.13 -14.67
N SER A 12 9.83 2.49 -13.97
CA SER A 12 9.51 2.78 -12.57
C SER A 12 9.35 1.49 -11.80
N ILE A 13 9.67 1.53 -10.51
CA ILE A 13 9.51 0.41 -9.59
C ILE A 13 8.94 0.90 -8.25
N GLU A 14 8.44 -0.01 -7.46
CA GLU A 14 8.14 0.24 -6.05
C GLU A 14 9.38 0.04 -5.19
N LEU A 15 9.40 0.73 -4.04
CA LEU A 15 10.47 0.58 -3.04
C LEU A 15 10.54 -0.85 -2.49
N GLY A 16 9.41 -1.57 -2.50
CA GLY A 16 9.25 -2.88 -1.88
C GLY A 16 9.26 -2.81 -0.34
N PRO A 17 9.36 -3.94 0.34
CA PRO A 17 9.46 -3.98 1.80
C PRO A 17 10.64 -3.13 2.28
N TRP A 18 10.43 -2.39 3.38
CA TRP A 18 11.45 -1.50 3.92
C TRP A 18 12.76 -2.25 4.21
N GLY A 19 13.86 -1.74 3.67
CA GLY A 19 15.19 -2.37 3.76
C GLY A 19 15.55 -3.29 2.58
N TYR A 20 14.65 -3.52 1.64
CA TYR A 20 14.94 -4.29 0.43
C TYR A 20 15.84 -3.51 -0.55
N LEU A 21 15.56 -2.22 -0.70
CA LEU A 21 16.45 -1.25 -1.33
C LEU A 21 17.14 -0.41 -0.26
N PRO A 22 18.22 0.35 -0.60
CA PRO A 22 18.87 1.23 0.36
C PRO A 22 17.87 2.16 1.06
N THR A 23 17.95 2.26 2.38
CA THR A 23 17.08 3.11 3.19
C THR A 23 17.63 4.53 3.35
N ASP A 24 18.88 4.74 2.99
CA ASP A 24 19.49 6.07 2.88
C ASP A 24 19.15 6.70 1.52
N PRO A 25 18.57 7.93 1.49
CA PRO A 25 18.14 8.54 0.23
C PRO A 25 19.24 8.77 -0.80
N ALA A 26 20.47 9.04 -0.39
CA ALA A 26 21.58 9.26 -1.33
C ALA A 26 22.00 7.96 -2.02
N SER A 27 22.12 6.88 -1.26
CA SER A 27 22.43 5.54 -1.77
C SER A 27 21.31 5.00 -2.66
N LEU A 28 20.05 5.24 -2.26
CA LEU A 28 18.89 4.87 -3.05
C LEU A 28 18.86 5.62 -4.38
N ARG A 29 19.08 6.93 -4.37
CA ARG A 29 19.15 7.75 -5.58
C ARG A 29 20.22 7.22 -6.53
N ALA A 30 21.44 7.01 -6.05
CA ALA A 30 22.54 6.49 -6.86
C ALA A 30 22.19 5.13 -7.50
N ALA A 31 21.56 4.24 -6.74
CA ALA A 31 21.14 2.93 -7.23
C ALA A 31 20.07 3.02 -8.34
N LEU A 32 19.09 3.94 -8.19
CA LEU A 32 18.06 4.16 -9.19
C LEU A 32 18.60 4.83 -10.46
N GLU A 33 19.41 5.89 -10.30
CA GLU A 33 20.04 6.61 -11.41
C GLU A 33 20.94 5.69 -12.27
N GLN A 34 21.70 4.80 -11.63
CA GLN A 34 22.56 3.82 -12.32
C GLN A 34 21.75 2.95 -13.30
N HIS A 35 20.47 2.73 -13.05
CA HIS A 35 19.61 1.88 -13.85
C HIS A 35 18.50 2.66 -14.59
N GLN A 36 18.53 4.00 -14.52
CA GLN A 36 17.51 4.88 -15.14
C GLN A 36 16.08 4.52 -14.68
N LEU A 37 15.91 4.23 -13.40
CA LEU A 37 14.64 3.90 -12.78
C LEU A 37 14.15 5.04 -11.89
N SER A 38 12.83 5.21 -11.81
CA SER A 38 12.15 6.09 -10.86
C SER A 38 11.31 5.30 -9.87
N LEU A 39 10.86 5.93 -8.77
CA LEU A 39 9.95 5.30 -7.82
C LEU A 39 8.50 5.70 -8.12
N VAL A 40 7.62 4.70 -8.16
CA VAL A 40 6.17 4.89 -8.24
C VAL A 40 5.50 4.83 -6.87
N ALA A 41 6.05 4.05 -5.94
CA ALA A 41 5.48 3.91 -4.60
C ALA A 41 6.52 3.47 -3.56
N GLY A 42 6.19 3.70 -2.29
CA GLY A 42 6.77 3.02 -1.14
C GLY A 42 5.69 2.25 -0.40
N THR A 43 6.06 1.21 0.35
CA THR A 43 5.12 0.26 0.92
C THR A 43 5.32 0.12 2.43
N ILE A 44 4.23 0.25 3.18
CA ILE A 44 4.09 -0.23 4.56
C ILE A 44 3.41 -1.59 4.47
N PHE A 45 4.01 -2.62 5.07
CA PHE A 45 3.44 -3.93 5.23
C PHE A 45 3.66 -4.36 6.68
N ASP A 46 2.68 -4.10 7.54
CA ASP A 46 2.86 -4.23 8.99
C ASP A 46 1.51 -4.41 9.72
N ASP A 47 1.54 -4.51 11.06
CA ASP A 47 0.37 -4.57 11.92
C ASP A 47 -0.32 -3.21 12.03
N LEU A 48 -1.41 -3.04 11.29
CA LEU A 48 -2.22 -1.81 11.31
C LEU A 48 -3.26 -1.77 12.43
N VAL A 49 -3.45 -2.88 13.16
CA VAL A 49 -4.47 -2.98 14.21
C VAL A 49 -3.93 -2.61 15.59
N SER A 50 -2.65 -2.86 15.85
CA SER A 50 -2.03 -2.66 17.15
C SER A 50 -1.82 -1.19 17.51
N GLU A 51 -2.52 -0.71 18.53
CA GLU A 51 -2.31 0.62 19.14
C GLU A 51 -0.86 0.81 19.61
N ALA A 52 -0.30 -0.20 20.27
CA ALA A 52 1.07 -0.15 20.79
C ALA A 52 2.12 -0.06 19.67
N HIS A 53 1.80 -0.54 18.47
CA HIS A 53 2.69 -0.54 17.32
C HIS A 53 2.59 0.74 16.47
N PHE A 54 1.52 1.51 16.60
CA PHE A 54 1.25 2.70 15.81
C PHE A 54 2.40 3.74 15.76
N PRO A 55 3.11 4.05 16.87
CA PRO A 55 4.26 4.94 16.81
C PRO A 55 5.37 4.46 15.86
N THR A 56 5.55 3.14 15.74
CA THR A 56 6.51 2.55 14.79
C THR A 56 6.07 2.77 13.34
N LEU A 57 4.78 2.62 13.06
CA LEU A 57 4.20 2.90 11.73
C LEU A 57 4.37 4.37 11.35
N VAL A 58 4.15 5.29 12.27
CA VAL A 58 4.38 6.74 12.05
C VAL A 58 5.84 7.01 11.70
N ALA A 59 6.78 6.44 12.46
CA ALA A 59 8.22 6.60 12.20
C ALA A 59 8.61 6.01 10.83
N LEU A 60 8.09 4.85 10.48
CA LEU A 60 8.31 4.20 9.19
C LEU A 60 7.73 5.02 8.04
N THR A 61 6.53 5.58 8.20
CA THR A 61 5.91 6.48 7.22
C THR A 61 6.82 7.67 6.92
N HIS A 62 7.35 8.34 7.95
CA HIS A 62 8.30 9.44 7.76
C HIS A 62 9.56 9.03 7.00
N GLN A 63 10.11 7.85 7.29
CA GLN A 63 11.30 7.35 6.61
C GLN A 63 11.04 7.05 5.13
N ILE A 64 9.94 6.38 4.81
CA ILE A 64 9.53 6.07 3.43
C ILE A 64 9.27 7.37 2.68
N CYS A 65 8.46 8.28 3.23
CA CYS A 65 8.13 9.54 2.61
C CYS A 65 9.36 10.41 2.36
N ARG A 66 10.32 10.41 3.29
CA ARG A 66 11.61 11.08 3.11
C ARG A 66 12.37 10.53 1.90
N ASN A 67 12.41 9.22 1.71
CA ASN A 67 13.04 8.62 0.55
C ASN A 67 12.31 8.99 -0.73
N LEU A 68 10.99 8.86 -0.76
CA LEU A 68 10.16 9.20 -1.93
C LEU A 68 10.33 10.67 -2.35
N SER A 69 10.49 11.60 -1.39
CA SER A 69 10.68 13.03 -1.69
C SER A 69 12.05 13.40 -2.23
N GLN A 70 13.04 12.54 -2.07
CA GLN A 70 14.44 12.82 -2.43
C GLN A 70 14.96 12.05 -3.63
N VAL A 71 14.13 11.22 -4.25
CA VAL A 71 14.45 10.45 -5.46
C VAL A 71 13.51 10.83 -6.61
N ALA A 72 13.86 10.44 -7.83
CA ALA A 72 13.01 10.68 -8.99
C ALA A 72 11.70 9.88 -8.86
N ALA A 73 10.58 10.60 -8.88
CA ALA A 73 9.25 10.00 -8.95
C ALA A 73 8.94 9.53 -10.38
N ALA A 74 8.02 8.58 -10.50
CA ALA A 74 7.46 8.19 -11.79
C ALA A 74 6.74 9.37 -12.45
N GLU A 75 6.64 9.33 -13.78
CA GLU A 75 5.92 10.35 -14.54
C GLU A 75 4.46 10.47 -14.12
N PRO A 76 3.91 11.69 -14.07
CA PRO A 76 2.49 11.89 -13.79
C PRO A 76 1.59 11.13 -14.76
N ILE A 77 0.50 10.57 -14.23
CA ILE A 77 -0.48 9.83 -15.03
C ILE A 77 -1.67 10.74 -15.34
N PRO A 78 -1.90 11.10 -16.61
CA PRO A 78 -3.01 11.96 -16.99
C PRO A 78 -4.37 11.40 -16.54
N GLY A 79 -5.24 12.28 -16.02
CA GLY A 79 -6.60 11.91 -15.59
C GLY A 79 -6.68 11.25 -14.20
N ARG A 80 -5.57 11.00 -13.52
CA ARG A 80 -5.59 10.49 -12.15
C ARG A 80 -5.72 11.64 -11.14
N PRO A 81 -6.62 11.52 -10.13
CA PRO A 81 -6.76 12.53 -9.09
C PRO A 81 -5.53 12.60 -8.18
N PHE A 82 -4.87 11.47 -7.96
CA PHE A 82 -3.62 11.40 -7.21
C PHE A 82 -2.49 11.01 -8.15
N GLN A 83 -1.32 11.61 -7.93
CA GLN A 83 -0.14 11.39 -8.74
C GLN A 83 0.95 10.65 -7.94
N PRO A 84 1.82 9.86 -8.60
CA PRO A 84 2.95 9.24 -7.91
C PRO A 84 3.91 10.31 -7.35
N PRO A 85 4.70 9.98 -6.32
CA PRO A 85 4.79 8.66 -5.70
C PRO A 85 3.63 8.38 -4.72
N TYR A 86 3.27 7.11 -4.59
CA TYR A 86 2.24 6.66 -3.66
C TYR A 86 2.86 6.09 -2.38
N LEU A 87 2.10 6.13 -1.28
CA LEU A 87 2.34 5.30 -0.12
C LEU A 87 1.30 4.18 -0.12
N VAL A 88 1.74 2.95 -0.32
CA VAL A 88 0.89 1.76 -0.28
C VAL A 88 0.91 1.22 1.16
N ILE A 89 -0.26 1.12 1.79
CA ILE A 89 -0.38 0.71 3.19
C ILE A 89 -1.10 -0.65 3.21
N ILE A 90 -0.44 -1.68 3.72
CA ILE A 90 -0.93 -3.06 3.71
C ILE A 90 -0.91 -3.61 5.13
N ASP A 91 -2.05 -4.11 5.60
CA ASP A 91 -2.10 -4.90 6.82
C ASP A 91 -1.55 -6.31 6.57
N PHE A 92 -0.60 -6.74 7.39
CA PHE A 92 0.00 -8.08 7.22
C PHE A 92 -0.92 -9.21 7.72
N GLY A 93 -2.00 -8.85 8.41
CA GLY A 93 -3.13 -9.68 8.71
C GLY A 93 -2.92 -10.75 9.78
N ASN A 94 -3.79 -11.75 9.75
CA ASN A 94 -3.82 -12.85 10.70
C ASN A 94 -3.47 -14.18 9.99
N PRO A 95 -2.45 -14.93 10.46
CA PRO A 95 -2.09 -16.23 9.90
C PRO A 95 -3.24 -17.25 9.85
N GLU A 96 -4.21 -17.17 10.76
CA GLU A 96 -5.38 -18.04 10.73
C GLU A 96 -6.23 -17.87 9.48
N ARG A 97 -6.28 -16.65 8.92
CA ARG A 97 -7.05 -16.37 7.69
C ARG A 97 -6.55 -17.14 6.49
N ALA A 98 -5.28 -17.56 6.49
CA ALA A 98 -4.72 -18.37 5.41
C ALA A 98 -5.46 -19.72 5.20
N ARG A 99 -6.14 -20.21 6.23
CA ARG A 99 -6.94 -21.47 6.16
C ARG A 99 -8.25 -21.29 5.40
N PHE A 100 -8.65 -20.05 5.15
CA PHE A 100 -9.92 -19.68 4.57
C PHE A 100 -9.78 -19.05 3.18
N ALA A 101 -8.63 -19.17 2.55
CA ALA A 101 -8.39 -18.67 1.20
C ALA A 101 -9.50 -19.10 0.23
N GLY A 102 -10.11 -18.15 -0.49
CA GLY A 102 -11.25 -18.36 -1.36
C GLY A 102 -12.57 -18.76 -0.65
N ARG A 103 -12.61 -18.76 0.69
CA ARG A 103 -13.78 -19.09 1.51
C ARG A 103 -14.15 -17.97 2.45
N GLY A 104 -14.35 -16.76 1.91
CA GLY A 104 -14.58 -15.55 2.64
C GLY A 104 -15.67 -15.60 3.71
N ALA A 105 -16.76 -16.35 3.46
CA ALA A 105 -17.85 -16.52 4.43
C ALA A 105 -17.43 -17.21 5.75
N LEU A 106 -16.32 -17.94 5.75
CA LEU A 106 -15.81 -18.68 6.92
C LEU A 106 -14.61 -17.98 7.58
N ALA A 107 -14.02 -17.00 6.93
CA ALA A 107 -12.83 -16.33 7.44
C ALA A 107 -13.19 -15.42 8.64
N PRO A 108 -12.36 -15.42 9.71
CA PRO A 108 -12.58 -14.51 10.82
C PRO A 108 -12.49 -13.05 10.36
N ARG A 109 -13.32 -12.20 10.93
CA ARG A 109 -13.34 -10.75 10.71
C ARG A 109 -12.76 -10.05 11.93
N LEU A 110 -12.22 -8.85 11.75
CA LEU A 110 -11.96 -7.95 12.87
C LEU A 110 -13.28 -7.59 13.54
N ASP A 111 -13.27 -7.46 14.86
CA ASP A 111 -14.40 -6.85 15.55
C ASP A 111 -14.46 -5.34 15.22
N ASP A 112 -15.56 -4.69 15.58
CA ASP A 112 -15.79 -3.29 15.22
C ASP A 112 -14.76 -2.34 15.86
N LYS A 113 -14.26 -2.65 17.04
CA LYS A 113 -13.26 -1.84 17.73
C LYS A 113 -11.90 -1.91 17.03
N ASP A 114 -11.47 -3.11 16.69
CA ASP A 114 -10.19 -3.32 15.99
C ASP A 114 -10.28 -2.80 14.55
N TRP A 115 -11.43 -2.96 13.89
CA TRP A 115 -11.68 -2.37 12.58
C TRP A 115 -11.60 -0.84 12.62
N GLN A 116 -12.32 -0.20 13.56
CA GLN A 116 -12.28 1.26 13.71
C GLN A 116 -10.86 1.76 13.94
N ARG A 117 -10.12 1.11 14.83
CA ARG A 117 -8.72 1.46 15.09
C ARG A 117 -7.87 1.37 13.84
N MET A 118 -8.00 0.28 13.07
CA MET A 118 -7.30 0.13 11.80
C MET A 118 -7.63 1.28 10.84
N MET A 119 -8.90 1.68 10.70
CA MET A 119 -9.30 2.81 9.85
C MET A 119 -8.68 4.13 10.35
N GLU A 120 -8.71 4.40 11.64
CA GLU A 120 -8.08 5.58 12.24
C GLU A 120 -6.57 5.64 11.95
N HIS A 121 -5.86 4.51 12.09
CA HIS A 121 -4.44 4.42 11.77
C HIS A 121 -4.17 4.69 10.30
N ILE A 122 -4.95 4.11 9.42
CA ILE A 122 -4.86 4.31 7.97
C ILE A 122 -5.04 5.78 7.59
N ILE A 123 -6.10 6.41 8.07
CA ILE A 123 -6.39 7.82 7.82
C ILE A 123 -5.22 8.69 8.33
N ALA A 124 -4.72 8.40 9.52
CA ALA A 124 -3.61 9.14 10.09
C ALA A 124 -2.32 9.01 9.27
N LEU A 125 -1.95 7.77 8.86
CA LEU A 125 -0.76 7.53 8.05
C LEU A 125 -0.89 8.14 6.64
N SER A 126 -2.07 8.07 6.02
CA SER A 126 -2.33 8.67 4.71
C SER A 126 -2.25 10.21 4.78
N THR A 127 -2.85 10.80 5.82
CA THR A 127 -2.78 12.25 6.06
C THR A 127 -1.34 12.70 6.29
N LEU A 128 -0.58 11.94 7.07
CA LEU A 128 0.83 12.21 7.32
C LEU A 128 1.66 12.16 6.03
N ALA A 129 1.43 11.15 5.21
CA ALA A 129 2.10 11.01 3.91
C ALA A 129 1.77 12.18 2.98
N TRP A 130 0.51 12.59 2.90
CA TRP A 130 0.08 13.72 2.09
C TRP A 130 0.72 15.05 2.51
N GLN A 131 0.79 15.30 3.81
CA GLN A 131 1.44 16.51 4.36
C GLN A 131 2.95 16.51 4.17
N GLY A 132 3.58 15.33 4.28
CA GLY A 132 5.03 15.19 4.19
C GLY A 132 5.59 15.25 2.78
N VAL A 133 4.95 14.62 1.80
CA VAL A 133 5.50 14.43 0.44
C VAL A 133 4.45 14.45 -0.68
N ARG A 134 3.21 14.78 -0.37
CA ARG A 134 2.07 14.69 -1.31
C ARG A 134 1.89 13.27 -1.89
N CYS A 135 2.24 12.24 -1.10
CA CYS A 135 1.97 10.87 -1.47
C CYS A 135 0.48 10.57 -1.29
N ALA A 136 -0.14 9.94 -2.27
CA ALA A 136 -1.48 9.40 -2.12
C ALA A 136 -1.41 8.08 -1.35
N GLY A 137 -2.24 7.90 -0.34
CA GLY A 137 -2.43 6.59 0.30
C GLY A 137 -3.19 5.66 -0.63
N GLY A 138 -2.77 4.41 -0.74
CA GLY A 138 -3.46 3.37 -1.51
C GLY A 138 -3.55 2.08 -0.70
N TYR A 139 -4.66 1.37 -0.85
CA TYR A 139 -4.90 0.07 -0.19
C TYR A 139 -5.01 -1.02 -1.23
N PRO A 140 -4.14 -2.03 -1.24
CA PRO A 140 -4.44 -3.29 -1.90
C PRO A 140 -5.20 -4.21 -0.94
N SER A 141 -6.13 -4.98 -1.49
CA SER A 141 -6.57 -6.21 -0.85
C SER A 141 -5.37 -7.16 -0.76
N ALA A 142 -4.98 -7.56 0.44
CA ALA A 142 -3.83 -8.42 0.63
C ALA A 142 -4.26 -9.81 1.10
N ARG A 143 -3.67 -10.84 0.50
CA ARG A 143 -3.82 -12.21 0.97
C ARG A 143 -3.49 -12.31 2.45
N ARG A 144 -4.43 -12.82 3.27
CA ARG A 144 -4.39 -12.93 4.73
C ARG A 144 -4.53 -11.60 5.48
N GLY A 145 -4.62 -10.48 4.79
CA GLY A 145 -4.90 -9.19 5.39
C GLY A 145 -6.29 -9.15 5.99
N SER A 146 -6.53 -8.16 6.84
CA SER A 146 -7.86 -7.90 7.38
C SER A 146 -8.81 -7.29 6.35
N ILE A 147 -8.28 -6.97 5.15
CA ILE A 147 -9.02 -6.50 3.98
C ILE A 147 -8.66 -7.42 2.81
N GLU A 148 -9.42 -8.49 2.66
CA GLU A 148 -9.20 -9.51 1.62
C GLU A 148 -10.46 -9.78 0.80
N PHE A 149 -11.66 -9.77 1.43
CA PHE A 149 -12.92 -10.18 0.82
C PHE A 149 -13.81 -8.98 0.49
N ALA A 150 -14.81 -9.21 -0.36
CA ALA A 150 -15.69 -8.18 -0.92
C ALA A 150 -16.31 -7.27 0.15
N ASP A 151 -16.87 -7.85 1.21
CA ASP A 151 -17.50 -7.13 2.32
C ASP A 151 -16.50 -6.21 3.06
N GLU A 152 -15.26 -6.63 3.20
CA GLU A 152 -14.21 -5.86 3.84
C GLU A 152 -13.75 -4.70 2.95
N ILE A 153 -13.61 -4.93 1.64
CA ILE A 153 -13.23 -3.88 0.68
C ILE A 153 -14.36 -2.83 0.57
N GLU A 154 -15.61 -3.26 0.51
CA GLU A 154 -16.77 -2.36 0.51
C GLU A 154 -16.85 -1.54 1.80
N ARG A 155 -16.62 -2.17 2.95
CA ARG A 155 -16.57 -1.47 4.24
C ARG A 155 -15.45 -0.44 4.27
N LEU A 156 -14.23 -0.81 3.84
CA LEU A 156 -13.09 0.11 3.73
C LEU A 156 -13.43 1.33 2.85
N ALA A 157 -14.01 1.09 1.67
CA ALA A 157 -14.35 2.15 0.73
C ALA A 157 -15.41 3.11 1.28
N ASN A 158 -16.27 2.64 2.19
CA ASN A 158 -17.26 3.48 2.88
C ASN A 158 -16.67 4.25 4.06
N ASP A 159 -15.70 3.65 4.78
CA ASP A 159 -15.19 4.19 6.03
C ASP A 159 -14.01 5.16 5.81
N ILE A 160 -13.31 5.09 4.66
CA ILE A 160 -12.20 6.00 4.34
C ILE A 160 -12.65 7.03 3.30
N PRO A 161 -12.51 8.35 3.60
CA PRO A 161 -12.82 9.40 2.63
C PRO A 161 -11.94 9.30 1.39
N HIS A 162 -12.53 9.43 0.20
CA HIS A 162 -11.84 9.29 -1.09
C HIS A 162 -10.76 10.34 -1.34
N ASP A 163 -10.82 11.48 -0.66
CA ASP A 163 -9.81 12.54 -0.70
C ASP A 163 -8.62 12.29 0.24
N VAL A 164 -8.73 11.28 1.11
CA VAL A 164 -7.66 10.87 2.03
C VAL A 164 -6.85 9.71 1.45
N ALA A 165 -7.52 8.69 0.94
CA ALA A 165 -6.86 7.54 0.34
C ALA A 165 -7.75 6.89 -0.73
N GLY A 166 -7.10 6.25 -1.72
CA GLY A 166 -7.75 5.47 -2.76
C GLY A 166 -7.48 3.99 -2.63
N LEU A 167 -8.22 3.17 -3.37
CA LEU A 167 -7.95 1.75 -3.48
C LEU A 167 -6.81 1.49 -4.47
N CYS A 168 -5.88 0.65 -4.08
CA CYS A 168 -4.87 0.06 -4.97
C CYS A 168 -5.31 -1.38 -5.24
N LEU A 169 -6.14 -1.58 -6.28
CA LEU A 169 -6.69 -2.90 -6.58
C LEU A 169 -5.62 -3.81 -7.18
N ASP A 170 -5.41 -4.96 -6.54
CA ASP A 170 -4.60 -6.05 -7.06
C ASP A 170 -5.52 -7.12 -7.64
N THR A 171 -5.55 -7.24 -8.96
CA THR A 171 -6.43 -8.15 -9.68
C THR A 171 -6.15 -9.62 -9.35
N GLY A 172 -4.91 -9.96 -9.05
CA GLY A 172 -4.52 -11.31 -8.63
C GLY A 172 -5.08 -11.65 -7.25
N HIS A 173 -5.01 -10.72 -6.30
CA HIS A 173 -5.58 -10.90 -4.96
C HIS A 173 -7.12 -10.96 -5.00
N LEU A 174 -7.78 -10.10 -5.78
CA LEU A 174 -9.24 -10.15 -5.96
C LEU A 174 -9.69 -11.52 -6.49
N TYR A 175 -9.04 -12.00 -7.54
CA TYR A 175 -9.34 -13.32 -8.11
C TYR A 175 -9.10 -14.46 -7.10
N TYR A 176 -7.96 -14.40 -6.36
CA TYR A 176 -7.65 -15.38 -5.33
C TYR A 176 -8.67 -15.39 -4.19
N ALA A 177 -9.23 -14.24 -3.85
CA ALA A 177 -10.28 -14.09 -2.83
C ALA A 177 -11.68 -14.51 -3.33
N GLY A 178 -11.79 -14.95 -4.59
CA GLY A 178 -13.04 -15.43 -5.18
C GLY A 178 -13.91 -14.36 -5.82
N MET A 179 -13.33 -13.19 -6.12
CA MET A 179 -14.02 -12.08 -6.79
C MET A 179 -13.65 -12.01 -8.27
N ASP A 180 -14.54 -11.49 -9.10
CA ASP A 180 -14.18 -11.10 -10.47
C ASP A 180 -13.50 -9.72 -10.45
N PRO A 181 -12.22 -9.61 -10.84
CA PRO A 181 -11.51 -8.33 -10.83
C PRO A 181 -12.14 -7.28 -11.73
N LEU A 182 -12.82 -7.66 -12.82
CA LEU A 182 -13.45 -6.73 -13.75
C LEU A 182 -14.62 -6.00 -13.08
N ASP A 183 -15.42 -6.72 -12.29
CA ASP A 183 -16.53 -6.13 -11.55
C ASP A 183 -16.07 -5.04 -10.56
N TRP A 184 -14.84 -5.13 -10.09
CA TRP A 184 -14.24 -4.16 -9.15
C TRP A 184 -13.59 -2.96 -9.84
N LEU A 185 -13.22 -3.08 -11.09
CA LEU A 185 -12.67 -1.96 -11.87
C LEU A 185 -13.75 -0.98 -12.34
N ASP A 186 -15.00 -1.44 -12.45
CA ASP A 186 -16.15 -0.66 -12.91
C ASP A 186 -16.90 0.05 -11.77
N ARG A 187 -16.53 -0.22 -10.51
CA ARG A 187 -17.12 0.39 -9.30
C ARG A 187 -16.32 1.61 -8.83
#